data_791f5456991621c14cbbfcd57253e68d
#
_entry.id   791f5456991621c14cbbfcd57253e68d
#
_cell.length_a   1.000
_cell.length_b   1.000
_cell.length_c   1.000
_cell.angle_alpha   90.00
_cell.angle_beta   90.00
_cell.angle_gamma   90.00
#
_symmetry.space_group_name_H-M   'P 1'
#
loop_
_entity.id
_entity.type
_entity.pdbx_description
1 polymer ?
#
loop_
_entity_poly.entity_id
_entity_poly.type
_entity_poly.pdbx_seq_one_letter_code
_entity_poly.pdbx_strand_id
1 'polypeptide(L)'
;MKTKPSAIKSLLAAALAASCLASYAAAPQKREMKFEKLRKEFADPPRAFRPAPLWVWNTQVTRADIDRMLGDFKAQGFGGAFVHPRPGLVTEYLSDEWFDLYKYSVEKGKELGLDIWIYDENSYPSGFAGGHVPAQMPESYDQGQGLALTKAALPPADAGKYFLCLKKEGGTFRDITADTGRYKDVPGEYYLYEKTYYGRSGWHGGYSYVDLLVEGVTEKFLGITMEGYEKTFGKELGPVIKGLFSDEPCIPSSGGVRWTPDLFDVFRKQWGYDLATSLPLLSEQTGDWKRVRHNYLETLTQMFVDRWAKPMSAYCDRKGMLWTGHYWEHDWPSMDQGGDNMAMYAWHQMPAIDMLFNQYNDD
;
A
#
# COMPACT_ATOMS: atom_id res chain seq x y z
N MET A 1 8.13 -57.43 21.52
CA MET A 1 8.77 -57.10 20.24
C MET A 1 8.74 -55.58 20.02
N LYS A 2 9.91 -54.94 20.14
CA LYS A 2 10.03 -53.47 19.88
C LYS A 2 10.41 -53.28 18.42
N THR A 3 9.53 -52.72 17.63
CA THR A 3 9.78 -52.40 16.23
C THR A 3 10.69 -51.15 16.15
N LYS A 4 11.85 -51.31 15.51
CA LYS A 4 12.78 -50.19 15.22
C LYS A 4 12.14 -49.22 14.20
N PRO A 5 12.24 -47.89 14.35
CA PRO A 5 11.78 -46.94 13.34
C PRO A 5 12.66 -47.06 12.09
N SER A 6 11.99 -47.08 10.93
CA SER A 6 12.57 -47.31 9.61
C SER A 6 13.57 -46.21 9.23
N ALA A 7 14.77 -46.62 8.77
CA ALA A 7 15.85 -45.76 8.28
C ALA A 7 15.41 -44.77 7.17
N ILE A 8 14.28 -45.03 6.51
CA ILE A 8 13.68 -44.18 5.47
C ILE A 8 13.14 -42.86 6.04
N LYS A 9 12.57 -42.87 7.27
CA LYS A 9 12.07 -41.64 7.92
C LYS A 9 13.21 -40.72 8.35
N SER A 10 14.37 -41.28 8.71
CA SER A 10 15.54 -40.48 9.08
C SER A 10 16.24 -39.86 7.86
N LEU A 11 16.23 -40.52 6.71
CA LEU A 11 16.77 -40.00 5.46
C LEU A 11 15.89 -38.88 4.88
N LEU A 12 14.56 -38.99 4.95
CA LEU A 12 13.65 -37.92 4.53
C LEU A 12 13.74 -36.67 5.43
N ALA A 13 13.90 -36.83 6.74
CA ALA A 13 14.09 -35.70 7.65
C ALA A 13 15.45 -35.00 7.43
N ALA A 14 16.50 -35.74 7.12
CA ALA A 14 17.82 -35.17 6.79
C ALA A 14 17.81 -34.45 5.42
N ALA A 15 17.07 -34.96 4.43
CA ALA A 15 16.93 -34.34 3.12
C ALA A 15 16.07 -33.03 3.19
N LEU A 16 15.02 -33.01 4.02
CA LEU A 16 14.23 -31.77 4.27
C LEU A 16 15.06 -30.72 5.03
N ALA A 17 15.86 -31.14 6.04
CA ALA A 17 16.72 -30.21 6.76
C ALA A 17 17.84 -29.63 5.88
N ALA A 18 18.41 -30.44 4.98
CA ALA A 18 19.42 -29.98 4.02
C ALA A 18 18.81 -29.02 2.95
N SER A 19 17.59 -29.23 2.51
CA SER A 19 16.91 -28.29 1.58
C SER A 19 16.49 -26.98 2.26
N CYS A 20 16.13 -26.98 3.54
CA CYS A 20 15.87 -25.76 4.30
C CYS A 20 17.15 -24.95 4.60
N LEU A 21 18.30 -25.59 4.73
CA LEU A 21 19.59 -24.90 4.93
C LEU A 21 20.19 -24.35 3.62
N ALA A 22 19.84 -24.91 2.47
CA ALA A 22 20.27 -24.39 1.16
C ALA A 22 19.49 -23.12 0.73
N SER A 23 18.38 -22.80 1.39
CA SER A 23 17.59 -21.57 1.16
C SER A 23 18.05 -20.40 2.03
N TYR A 24 19.01 -20.59 2.93
CA TYR A 24 19.69 -19.47 3.56
C TYR A 24 20.60 -18.83 2.52
N ALA A 25 20.16 -17.66 2.04
CA ALA A 25 20.82 -16.83 1.10
C ALA A 25 22.34 -16.91 1.21
N ALA A 26 23.00 -17.21 0.10
CA ALA A 26 24.43 -16.94 -0.02
C ALA A 26 24.65 -15.52 0.48
N ALA A 27 25.44 -15.37 1.55
CA ALA A 27 25.78 -14.06 2.08
C ALA A 27 26.20 -13.18 0.89
N PRO A 28 25.68 -11.93 0.79
CA PRO A 28 26.02 -11.08 -0.34
C PRO A 28 27.54 -11.05 -0.45
N GLN A 29 28.08 -11.57 -1.56
CA GLN A 29 29.51 -11.49 -1.81
C GLN A 29 29.86 -10.02 -1.69
N LYS A 30 30.69 -9.65 -0.70
CA LYS A 30 31.26 -8.32 -0.61
C LYS A 30 31.97 -8.07 -1.94
N ARG A 31 31.31 -7.37 -2.84
CA ARG A 31 31.96 -6.84 -4.03
C ARG A 31 32.89 -5.74 -3.56
N GLU A 32 34.12 -6.09 -3.26
CA GLU A 32 35.16 -5.10 -3.05
C GLU A 32 35.35 -4.34 -4.35
N MET A 33 34.82 -3.12 -4.41
CA MET A 33 35.00 -2.22 -5.53
C MET A 33 36.35 -1.53 -5.35
N LYS A 34 37.24 -1.72 -6.34
CA LYS A 34 38.53 -1.01 -6.35
C LYS A 34 38.28 0.50 -6.41
N PHE A 35 39.01 1.27 -5.62
CA PHE A 35 38.87 2.74 -5.53
C PHE A 35 38.89 3.43 -6.92
N GLU A 36 39.83 3.03 -7.80
CA GLU A 36 39.91 3.60 -9.15
C GLU A 36 38.65 3.34 -9.99
N LYS A 37 38.02 2.19 -9.83
CA LYS A 37 36.74 1.89 -10.48
C LYS A 37 35.62 2.77 -9.89
N LEU A 38 35.55 2.88 -8.56
CA LEU A 38 34.58 3.73 -7.89
C LEU A 38 34.72 5.21 -8.35
N ARG A 39 35.96 5.73 -8.38
CA ARG A 39 36.26 7.10 -8.84
C ARG A 39 35.80 7.35 -10.27
N LYS A 40 36.03 6.40 -11.17
CA LYS A 40 35.61 6.49 -12.56
C LYS A 40 34.08 6.45 -12.68
N GLU A 41 33.42 5.52 -11.98
CA GLU A 41 31.96 5.37 -12.00
C GLU A 41 31.26 6.52 -11.28
N PHE A 42 31.90 7.21 -10.33
CA PHE A 42 31.38 8.43 -9.72
C PHE A 42 31.43 9.63 -10.68
N ALA A 43 32.49 9.76 -11.47
CA ALA A 43 32.64 10.83 -12.45
C ALA A 43 31.70 10.66 -13.65
N ASP A 44 31.44 9.42 -14.08
CA ASP A 44 30.49 9.07 -15.16
C ASP A 44 29.70 7.83 -14.73
N PRO A 45 28.57 8.01 -14.01
CA PRO A 45 27.82 6.91 -13.46
C PRO A 45 27.24 5.99 -14.54
N PRO A 46 27.32 4.67 -14.34
CA PRO A 46 26.52 3.74 -15.13
C PRO A 46 25.03 4.06 -15.07
N ARG A 47 24.28 3.72 -16.13
CA ARG A 47 22.84 3.99 -16.23
C ARG A 47 22.04 3.66 -14.97
N ALA A 48 22.34 2.54 -14.30
CA ALA A 48 21.65 2.09 -13.11
C ALA A 48 21.79 3.02 -11.88
N PHE A 49 22.76 3.96 -11.91
CA PHE A 49 22.99 4.95 -10.84
C PHE A 49 22.65 6.39 -11.27
N ARG A 50 22.04 6.55 -12.43
CA ARG A 50 21.60 7.85 -12.93
C ARG A 50 20.15 8.11 -12.53
N PRO A 51 19.74 9.39 -12.34
CA PRO A 51 18.37 9.74 -12.02
C PRO A 51 17.37 9.22 -13.06
N ALA A 52 16.16 8.87 -12.59
CA ALA A 52 15.00 8.57 -13.41
C ALA A 52 13.82 9.40 -12.89
N PRO A 53 13.41 10.48 -13.56
CA PRO A 53 12.34 11.35 -13.10
C PRO A 53 10.97 10.71 -13.28
N LEU A 54 9.97 11.19 -12.50
CA LEU A 54 8.57 11.01 -12.80
C LEU A 54 8.24 11.82 -14.05
N TRP A 55 8.01 11.13 -15.17
CA TRP A 55 7.70 11.73 -16.46
C TRP A 55 6.19 11.89 -16.61
N VAL A 56 5.69 13.04 -16.18
CA VAL A 56 4.28 13.32 -16.10
C VAL A 56 3.63 13.43 -17.50
N TRP A 57 2.61 12.59 -17.74
CA TRP A 57 1.72 12.62 -18.89
C TRP A 57 0.38 13.20 -18.46
N ASN A 58 0.15 14.48 -18.74
CA ASN A 58 -1.05 15.23 -18.34
C ASN A 58 -1.63 16.05 -19.49
N THR A 59 -1.43 15.61 -20.72
CA THR A 59 -1.90 16.26 -21.95
C THR A 59 -2.09 15.22 -23.04
N GLN A 60 -2.39 15.62 -24.28
CA GLN A 60 -2.25 14.75 -25.44
C GLN A 60 -0.77 14.45 -25.66
N VAL A 61 -0.36 13.21 -25.47
CA VAL A 61 1.02 12.75 -25.71
C VAL A 61 1.10 12.14 -27.11
N THR A 62 2.11 12.54 -27.89
CA THR A 62 2.38 12.02 -29.22
C THR A 62 3.74 11.33 -29.28
N ARG A 63 3.98 10.49 -30.31
CA ARG A 63 5.29 9.89 -30.52
C ARG A 63 6.40 10.93 -30.72
N ALA A 64 6.08 12.08 -31.33
CA ALA A 64 7.03 13.20 -31.47
C ALA A 64 7.40 13.82 -30.11
N ASP A 65 6.45 13.90 -29.17
CA ASP A 65 6.75 14.34 -27.80
C ASP A 65 7.62 13.33 -27.07
N ILE A 66 7.36 12.04 -27.24
CA ILE A 66 8.17 10.96 -26.68
C ILE A 66 9.61 11.04 -27.20
N ASP A 67 9.80 11.17 -28.52
CA ASP A 67 11.13 11.30 -29.13
C ASP A 67 11.90 12.49 -28.57
N ARG A 68 11.25 13.66 -28.51
CA ARG A 68 11.85 14.89 -27.99
C ARG A 68 12.23 14.75 -26.52
N MET A 69 11.28 14.34 -25.67
CA MET A 69 11.51 14.31 -24.23
C MET A 69 12.53 13.24 -23.81
N LEU A 70 12.49 12.04 -24.39
CA LEU A 70 13.50 11.02 -24.12
C LEU A 70 14.87 11.43 -24.67
N GLY A 71 14.92 12.15 -25.78
CA GLY A 71 16.14 12.78 -26.29
C GLY A 71 16.72 13.79 -25.30
N ASP A 72 15.87 14.64 -24.73
CA ASP A 72 16.25 15.63 -23.70
C ASP A 72 16.74 14.94 -22.42
N PHE A 73 16.05 13.89 -21.94
CA PHE A 73 16.50 13.11 -20.78
C PHE A 73 17.89 12.50 -21.01
N LYS A 74 18.12 11.93 -22.20
CA LYS A 74 19.43 11.40 -22.56
C LYS A 74 20.50 12.47 -22.57
N ALA A 75 20.22 13.63 -23.17
CA ALA A 75 21.15 14.75 -23.26
C ALA A 75 21.52 15.32 -21.88
N GLN A 76 20.57 15.31 -20.93
CA GLN A 76 20.77 15.75 -19.55
C GLN A 76 21.40 14.68 -18.64
N GLY A 77 21.69 13.49 -19.17
CA GLY A 77 22.38 12.45 -18.43
C GLY A 77 21.48 11.58 -17.51
N PHE A 78 20.16 11.58 -17.71
CA PHE A 78 19.27 10.67 -17.00
C PHE A 78 19.50 9.21 -17.40
N GLY A 79 19.18 8.28 -16.49
CA GLY A 79 19.26 6.84 -16.71
C GLY A 79 17.97 6.20 -17.19
N GLY A 80 16.85 6.90 -17.02
CA GLY A 80 15.53 6.40 -17.36
C GLY A 80 14.43 7.40 -17.01
N ALA A 81 13.18 6.94 -17.02
CA ALA A 81 12.03 7.72 -16.57
C ALA A 81 10.88 6.79 -16.14
N PHE A 82 10.06 7.25 -15.20
CA PHE A 82 8.79 6.61 -14.84
C PHE A 82 7.66 7.30 -15.61
N VAL A 83 6.95 6.54 -16.47
CA VAL A 83 5.80 7.10 -17.21
C VAL A 83 4.64 7.26 -16.25
N HIS A 84 4.34 8.52 -15.90
CA HIS A 84 3.43 8.90 -14.82
C HIS A 84 2.18 9.59 -15.39
N PRO A 85 1.05 8.88 -15.53
CA PRO A 85 -0.20 9.49 -15.95
C PRO A 85 -0.79 10.36 -14.83
N ARG A 86 -1.29 11.52 -15.21
CA ARG A 86 -1.90 12.50 -14.30
C ARG A 86 -3.19 13.08 -14.90
N PRO A 87 -4.07 13.69 -14.09
CA PRO A 87 -5.22 14.42 -14.58
C PRO A 87 -4.85 15.45 -15.66
N GLY A 88 -5.58 15.41 -16.77
CA GLY A 88 -5.26 16.14 -18.00
C GLY A 88 -4.72 15.24 -19.12
N LEU A 89 -4.34 13.99 -18.82
CA LEU A 89 -4.04 12.99 -19.84
C LEU A 89 -5.27 12.78 -20.73
N VAL A 90 -5.08 12.92 -22.05
CA VAL A 90 -6.15 12.74 -23.03
C VAL A 90 -6.31 11.28 -23.42
N THR A 91 -5.20 10.55 -23.56
CA THR A 91 -5.21 9.11 -23.82
C THR A 91 -5.81 8.37 -22.62
N GLU A 92 -6.82 7.55 -22.86
CA GLU A 92 -7.45 6.77 -21.78
C GLU A 92 -6.42 5.81 -21.14
N TYR A 93 -6.29 5.89 -19.82
CA TYR A 93 -5.36 5.07 -19.04
C TYR A 93 -5.70 3.58 -19.19
N LEU A 94 -4.68 2.75 -19.42
CA LEU A 94 -4.76 1.29 -19.66
C LEU A 94 -5.52 0.89 -20.95
N SER A 95 -5.81 1.83 -21.87
CA SER A 95 -6.36 1.53 -23.19
C SER A 95 -5.30 0.96 -24.14
N ASP A 96 -5.74 0.46 -25.29
CA ASP A 96 -4.82 0.01 -26.35
C ASP A 96 -3.90 1.15 -26.80
N GLU A 97 -4.42 2.39 -26.93
CA GLU A 97 -3.62 3.58 -27.29
C GLU A 97 -2.57 3.89 -26.21
N TRP A 98 -2.92 3.76 -24.92
CA TRP A 98 -1.97 3.86 -23.82
C TRP A 98 -0.81 2.89 -23.98
N PHE A 99 -1.10 1.62 -24.24
CA PHE A 99 -0.07 0.59 -24.40
C PHE A 99 0.74 0.76 -25.66
N ASP A 100 0.17 1.29 -26.77
CA ASP A 100 0.92 1.63 -27.98
C ASP A 100 1.97 2.74 -27.73
N LEU A 101 1.57 3.81 -27.04
CA LEU A 101 2.47 4.91 -26.65
C LEU A 101 3.52 4.45 -25.63
N TYR A 102 3.11 3.65 -24.65
CA TYR A 102 4.03 3.11 -23.66
C TYR A 102 5.06 2.19 -24.31
N LYS A 103 4.64 1.29 -25.21
CA LYS A 103 5.52 0.41 -25.98
C LYS A 103 6.50 1.22 -26.82
N TYR A 104 6.02 2.26 -27.51
CA TYR A 104 6.88 3.15 -28.26
C TYR A 104 7.94 3.82 -27.36
N SER A 105 7.55 4.24 -26.17
CA SER A 105 8.48 4.82 -25.18
C SER A 105 9.56 3.82 -24.75
N VAL A 106 9.20 2.55 -24.55
CA VAL A 106 10.15 1.48 -24.21
C VAL A 106 11.12 1.21 -25.35
N GLU A 107 10.63 1.13 -26.59
CA GLU A 107 11.46 0.92 -27.79
C GLU A 107 12.45 2.09 -27.96
N LYS A 108 11.96 3.33 -27.83
CA LYS A 108 12.81 4.52 -27.89
C LYS A 108 13.81 4.59 -26.74
N GLY A 109 13.39 4.20 -25.53
CA GLY A 109 14.29 4.05 -24.38
C GLY A 109 15.44 3.08 -24.67
N LYS A 110 15.15 1.92 -25.27
CA LYS A 110 16.18 0.94 -25.69
C LYS A 110 17.19 1.58 -26.66
N GLU A 111 16.72 2.31 -27.68
CA GLU A 111 17.58 3.00 -28.64
C GLU A 111 18.51 4.00 -27.96
N LEU A 112 18.01 4.79 -27.03
CA LEU A 112 18.74 5.84 -26.33
C LEU A 112 19.54 5.33 -25.13
N GLY A 113 19.37 4.08 -24.73
CA GLY A 113 19.98 3.50 -23.53
C GLY A 113 19.38 4.05 -22.23
N LEU A 114 18.07 4.30 -22.21
CA LEU A 114 17.27 4.71 -21.07
C LEU A 114 16.39 3.55 -20.57
N ASP A 115 16.20 3.42 -19.28
CA ASP A 115 15.23 2.49 -18.69
C ASP A 115 13.87 3.18 -18.55
N ILE A 116 12.81 2.57 -19.07
CA ILE A 116 11.44 3.04 -18.92
C ILE A 116 10.76 2.19 -17.86
N TRP A 117 10.26 2.85 -16.81
CA TRP A 117 9.67 2.24 -15.63
C TRP A 117 8.17 2.45 -15.60
N ILE A 118 7.44 1.54 -14.97
CA ILE A 118 6.02 1.69 -14.72
C ILE A 118 5.81 2.60 -13.51
N TYR A 119 4.89 3.54 -13.62
CA TYR A 119 4.19 4.15 -12.50
C TYR A 119 2.83 3.47 -12.42
N ASP A 120 2.48 2.90 -11.28
CA ASP A 120 1.43 1.89 -11.19
C ASP A 120 -0.01 2.45 -11.13
N GLU A 121 -0.17 3.78 -11.17
CA GLU A 121 -1.44 4.43 -10.98
C GLU A 121 -1.69 5.51 -12.05
N ASN A 122 -2.94 5.94 -12.20
CA ASN A 122 -3.29 7.19 -12.87
C ASN A 122 -3.61 8.23 -11.81
N SER A 123 -2.64 9.09 -11.50
CA SER A 123 -2.62 9.99 -10.34
C SER A 123 -1.96 9.36 -9.10
N TYR A 124 -2.44 9.63 -7.89
CA TYR A 124 -2.06 9.04 -6.61
C TYR A 124 -3.19 9.26 -5.58
N PRO A 125 -3.17 8.58 -4.42
CA PRO A 125 -2.26 7.49 -4.01
C PRO A 125 -2.51 6.20 -4.79
N SER A 126 -1.52 5.31 -4.87
CA SER A 126 -1.66 4.02 -5.56
C SER A 126 -2.71 3.11 -4.93
N GLY A 127 -3.44 2.37 -5.77
CA GLY A 127 -4.39 1.35 -5.32
C GLY A 127 -5.75 1.35 -6.02
N PHE A 128 -6.15 2.43 -6.69
CA PHE A 128 -7.48 2.54 -7.31
C PHE A 128 -7.48 2.36 -8.85
N ALA A 129 -6.30 2.29 -9.49
CA ALA A 129 -6.12 2.08 -10.94
C ALA A 129 -6.95 3.06 -11.79
N GLY A 130 -6.82 4.38 -11.53
CA GLY A 130 -7.56 5.42 -12.25
C GLY A 130 -9.09 5.36 -12.07
N GLY A 131 -9.59 4.62 -11.10
CA GLY A 131 -11.01 4.39 -10.84
C GLY A 131 -11.52 3.01 -11.28
N HIS A 132 -10.70 2.20 -11.94
CA HIS A 132 -11.11 0.89 -12.40
C HIS A 132 -11.33 -0.12 -11.25
N VAL A 133 -10.55 -0.03 -10.15
CA VAL A 133 -10.77 -0.89 -8.98
C VAL A 133 -12.12 -0.60 -8.34
N PRO A 134 -12.44 0.63 -7.91
CA PRO A 134 -13.73 0.89 -7.26
C PRO A 134 -14.93 0.69 -8.20
N ALA A 135 -14.75 0.86 -9.52
CA ALA A 135 -15.80 0.56 -10.50
C ALA A 135 -16.16 -0.92 -10.57
N GLN A 136 -15.19 -1.81 -10.40
CA GLN A 136 -15.35 -3.26 -10.51
C GLN A 136 -15.49 -3.99 -9.17
N MET A 137 -15.15 -3.32 -8.06
CA MET A 137 -15.16 -3.83 -6.70
C MET A 137 -15.70 -2.74 -5.76
N PRO A 138 -17.02 -2.47 -5.75
CA PRO A 138 -17.64 -1.44 -4.89
C PRO A 138 -17.32 -1.63 -3.41
N GLU A 139 -17.19 -2.86 -2.93
CA GLU A 139 -16.81 -3.19 -1.56
C GLU A 139 -15.42 -2.66 -1.17
N SER A 140 -14.60 -2.26 -2.14
CA SER A 140 -13.31 -1.61 -1.87
C SER A 140 -13.45 -0.23 -1.23
N TYR A 141 -14.65 0.42 -1.27
CA TYR A 141 -14.82 1.77 -0.75
C TYR A 141 -16.18 2.05 -0.08
N ASP A 142 -17.20 1.18 -0.25
CA ASP A 142 -18.57 1.47 0.17
C ASP A 142 -18.96 0.84 1.53
N GLN A 143 -18.01 0.20 2.21
CA GLN A 143 -18.26 -0.47 3.48
C GLN A 143 -18.00 0.40 4.73
N GLY A 144 -17.37 1.56 4.55
CA GLY A 144 -16.92 2.48 5.59
C GLY A 144 -15.42 2.34 5.88
N GLN A 145 -14.77 3.48 6.14
CA GLN A 145 -13.33 3.55 6.40
C GLN A 145 -13.01 4.26 7.72
N GLY A 146 -14.02 4.58 8.49
CA GLY A 146 -13.88 5.19 9.81
C GLY A 146 -15.11 5.03 10.67
N LEU A 147 -14.93 5.33 11.95
CA LEU A 147 -15.98 5.36 12.95
C LEU A 147 -15.95 6.70 13.69
N ALA A 148 -16.90 7.57 13.39
CA ALA A 148 -17.05 8.85 14.08
C ALA A 148 -17.74 8.66 15.42
N LEU A 149 -17.16 9.21 16.50
CA LEU A 149 -17.68 9.13 17.86
C LEU A 149 -18.54 10.33 18.20
N THR A 150 -19.76 10.06 18.70
CA THR A 150 -20.58 11.03 19.42
C THR A 150 -20.79 10.56 20.87
N LYS A 151 -20.51 11.43 21.85
CA LYS A 151 -20.83 11.16 23.26
C LYS A 151 -22.19 11.74 23.62
N ALA A 152 -22.99 11.00 24.37
CA ALA A 152 -24.33 11.42 24.75
C ALA A 152 -24.62 11.06 26.22
N ALA A 153 -25.49 11.82 26.87
CA ALA A 153 -25.97 11.55 28.22
C ALA A 153 -27.16 10.56 28.27
N LEU A 154 -27.78 10.31 27.15
CA LEU A 154 -28.86 9.36 26.92
C LEU A 154 -28.56 8.47 25.70
N PRO A 155 -29.12 7.26 25.62
CA PRO A 155 -29.00 6.44 24.44
C PRO A 155 -29.68 7.11 23.23
N PRO A 156 -29.30 6.77 21.99
CA PRO A 156 -29.90 7.39 20.83
C PRO A 156 -31.37 7.01 20.67
N ALA A 157 -32.19 7.96 20.24
CA ALA A 157 -33.61 7.71 19.92
C ALA A 157 -33.77 6.80 18.68
N ASP A 158 -32.85 6.95 17.70
CA ASP A 158 -32.71 6.09 16.53
C ASP A 158 -31.38 5.36 16.61
N ALA A 159 -31.41 4.10 17.04
CA ALA A 159 -30.23 3.25 17.11
C ALA A 159 -29.75 2.78 15.72
N GLY A 160 -30.62 2.76 14.72
CA GLY A 160 -30.31 2.28 13.37
C GLY A 160 -29.26 3.14 12.64
N LYS A 161 -29.08 4.38 13.08
CA LYS A 161 -28.03 5.28 12.59
C LYS A 161 -26.62 4.85 13.00
N TYR A 162 -26.48 4.18 14.13
CA TYR A 162 -25.18 3.89 14.74
C TYR A 162 -24.74 2.46 14.48
N PHE A 163 -23.51 2.30 14.07
CA PHE A 163 -22.86 1.00 13.90
C PHE A 163 -22.60 0.31 15.24
N LEU A 164 -22.24 1.09 16.27
CA LEU A 164 -21.94 0.59 17.61
C LEU A 164 -22.39 1.60 18.66
N CYS A 165 -23.15 1.13 19.65
CA CYS A 165 -23.59 1.90 20.80
C CYS A 165 -23.01 1.29 22.08
N LEU A 166 -22.19 2.04 22.81
CA LEU A 166 -21.58 1.59 24.06
C LEU A 166 -22.08 2.42 25.20
N LYS A 167 -22.32 1.77 26.35
CA LYS A 167 -22.59 2.41 27.65
C LYS A 167 -21.40 2.23 28.56
N LYS A 168 -20.92 3.32 29.17
CA LYS A 168 -19.87 3.25 30.19
C LYS A 168 -20.43 2.74 31.49
N GLU A 169 -19.81 1.72 32.06
CA GLU A 169 -20.15 1.11 33.33
C GLU A 169 -18.89 1.01 34.20
N GLY A 170 -18.71 1.97 35.12
CA GLY A 170 -17.49 2.08 35.90
C GLY A 170 -16.26 2.36 35.00
N GLY A 171 -15.28 1.44 34.94
CA GLY A 171 -14.09 1.53 34.12
C GLY A 171 -14.16 0.76 32.80
N THR A 172 -15.32 0.20 32.45
CA THR A 172 -15.54 -0.64 31.27
C THR A 172 -16.65 -0.09 30.37
N PHE A 173 -16.79 -0.64 29.18
CA PHE A 173 -17.83 -0.25 28.22
C PHE A 173 -18.60 -1.49 27.80
N ARG A 174 -19.93 -1.40 27.91
CA ARG A 174 -20.86 -2.46 27.53
C ARG A 174 -21.42 -2.15 26.15
N ASP A 175 -21.38 -3.11 25.23
CA ASP A 175 -22.10 -3.04 23.96
C ASP A 175 -23.63 -3.20 24.24
N ILE A 176 -24.38 -2.17 23.85
CA ILE A 176 -25.82 -2.10 23.93
C ILE A 176 -26.48 -1.92 22.56
N THR A 177 -25.75 -2.11 21.48
CA THR A 177 -26.22 -1.83 20.11
C THR A 177 -27.53 -2.56 19.79
N ALA A 178 -27.65 -3.83 20.20
CA ALA A 178 -28.86 -4.61 20.00
C ALA A 178 -29.99 -4.30 21.04
N ASP A 179 -29.65 -3.60 22.10
CA ASP A 179 -30.53 -3.46 23.31
C ASP A 179 -30.77 -1.99 23.72
N THR A 180 -30.52 -1.02 22.84
CA THR A 180 -30.62 0.41 23.14
C THR A 180 -31.98 0.78 23.77
N GLY A 181 -33.06 0.14 23.35
CA GLY A 181 -34.40 0.33 23.87
C GLY A 181 -34.55 0.03 25.38
N ARG A 182 -33.74 -0.87 25.96
CA ARG A 182 -33.72 -1.19 27.39
C ARG A 182 -33.15 -0.03 28.23
N TYR A 183 -32.39 0.84 27.61
CA TYR A 183 -31.75 1.99 28.27
C TYR A 183 -32.47 3.30 27.95
N LYS A 184 -33.62 3.25 27.26
CA LYS A 184 -34.44 4.43 26.99
C LYS A 184 -34.68 5.18 28.32
N ASP A 185 -34.42 6.46 28.31
CA ASP A 185 -34.57 7.36 29.47
C ASP A 185 -33.64 7.04 30.66
N VAL A 186 -32.63 6.17 30.49
CA VAL A 186 -31.60 5.91 31.49
C VAL A 186 -30.41 6.84 31.30
N PRO A 187 -30.21 7.84 32.21
CA PRO A 187 -29.04 8.71 32.11
C PRO A 187 -27.73 7.94 32.30
N GLY A 188 -26.68 8.36 31.55
CA GLY A 188 -25.35 7.73 31.62
C GLY A 188 -24.36 8.36 30.63
N GLU A 189 -23.21 7.74 30.49
CA GLU A 189 -22.26 8.11 29.47
C GLU A 189 -22.35 7.08 28.34
N TYR A 190 -22.78 7.55 27.16
CA TYR A 190 -22.95 6.74 25.96
C TYR A 190 -21.93 7.16 24.87
N TYR A 191 -21.33 6.17 24.21
CA TYR A 191 -20.38 6.33 23.13
C TYR A 191 -21.00 5.73 21.88
N LEU A 192 -21.35 6.59 20.93
CA LEU A 192 -22.13 6.25 19.74
C LEU A 192 -21.23 6.39 18.53
N TYR A 193 -20.98 5.29 17.84
CA TYR A 193 -20.11 5.24 16.67
C TYR A 193 -20.93 5.10 15.39
N GLU A 194 -20.72 6.02 14.46
CA GLU A 194 -21.32 6.03 13.13
C GLU A 194 -20.24 5.73 12.09
N LYS A 195 -20.55 4.91 11.08
CA LYS A 195 -19.63 4.67 9.96
C LYS A 195 -19.46 5.95 9.15
N THR A 196 -18.22 6.20 8.75
CA THR A 196 -17.86 7.27 7.82
C THR A 196 -17.26 6.69 6.55
N TYR A 197 -17.31 7.45 5.47
CA TYR A 197 -16.91 7.02 4.13
C TYR A 197 -16.04 8.08 3.48
N TYR A 198 -15.08 7.65 2.64
CA TYR A 198 -14.33 8.59 1.82
C TYR A 198 -15.25 9.31 0.83
N GLY A 199 -14.96 10.57 0.58
CA GLY A 199 -15.67 11.36 -0.43
C GLY A 199 -15.33 10.92 -1.86
N ARG A 200 -16.32 10.99 -2.75
CA ARG A 200 -16.08 10.81 -4.18
C ARG A 200 -15.34 12.00 -4.77
N SER A 201 -14.47 11.77 -5.73
CA SER A 201 -13.64 12.79 -6.36
C SER A 201 -13.33 12.43 -7.82
N GLY A 202 -13.29 13.45 -8.69
CA GLY A 202 -12.77 13.29 -10.05
C GLY A 202 -11.32 12.81 -10.09
N TRP A 203 -10.56 13.08 -9.01
CA TRP A 203 -9.19 12.59 -8.84
C TRP A 203 -9.12 11.07 -8.78
N HIS A 204 -10.14 10.42 -8.23
CA HIS A 204 -10.27 8.96 -8.15
C HIS A 204 -11.20 8.38 -9.23
N GLY A 205 -11.20 8.97 -10.42
CA GLY A 205 -12.04 8.51 -11.53
C GLY A 205 -13.55 8.63 -11.29
N GLY A 206 -13.99 9.57 -10.43
CA GLY A 206 -15.40 9.75 -10.05
C GLY A 206 -15.87 8.89 -8.89
N TYR A 207 -14.98 8.05 -8.33
CA TYR A 207 -15.18 7.21 -7.15
C TYR A 207 -14.50 7.77 -5.91
N SER A 208 -14.53 7.02 -4.83
CA SER A 208 -13.71 7.27 -3.65
C SER A 208 -12.35 6.57 -3.77
N TYR A 209 -11.39 6.99 -2.96
CA TYR A 209 -10.20 6.18 -2.75
C TYR A 209 -10.56 4.81 -2.16
N VAL A 210 -9.80 3.79 -2.50
CA VAL A 210 -10.03 2.42 -2.04
C VAL A 210 -9.52 2.19 -0.62
N ASP A 211 -10.12 1.27 0.08
CA ASP A 211 -9.63 0.76 1.36
C ASP A 211 -8.64 -0.38 1.13
N LEU A 212 -7.36 -0.10 1.22
CA LEU A 212 -6.30 -1.10 1.06
C LEU A 212 -6.27 -2.15 2.19
N LEU A 213 -7.09 -1.97 3.23
CA LEU A 213 -7.28 -2.97 4.28
C LEU A 213 -8.42 -3.96 3.97
N VAL A 214 -9.16 -3.80 2.88
CA VAL A 214 -10.13 -4.80 2.41
C VAL A 214 -9.39 -5.90 1.65
N GLU A 215 -9.68 -7.16 2.00
CA GLU A 215 -9.08 -8.33 1.36
C GLU A 215 -9.38 -8.38 -0.14
N GLY A 216 -8.37 -8.66 -0.97
CA GLY A 216 -8.52 -8.78 -2.42
C GLY A 216 -8.40 -7.46 -3.20
N VAL A 217 -8.37 -6.29 -2.55
CA VAL A 217 -8.24 -5.00 -3.24
C VAL A 217 -6.91 -4.90 -3.98
N THR A 218 -5.81 -5.29 -3.35
CA THR A 218 -4.48 -5.25 -3.97
C THR A 218 -4.35 -6.24 -5.13
N GLU A 219 -4.90 -7.44 -4.99
CA GLU A 219 -4.94 -8.43 -6.06
C GLU A 219 -5.77 -7.91 -7.24
N LYS A 220 -6.90 -7.24 -6.96
CA LYS A 220 -7.72 -6.60 -7.98
C LYS A 220 -6.97 -5.46 -8.68
N PHE A 221 -6.27 -4.62 -7.91
CA PHE A 221 -5.42 -3.55 -8.42
C PHE A 221 -4.32 -4.10 -9.34
N LEU A 222 -3.56 -5.10 -8.88
CA LEU A 222 -2.54 -5.76 -9.67
C LEU A 222 -3.11 -6.41 -10.95
N GLY A 223 -4.26 -7.09 -10.83
CA GLY A 223 -4.93 -7.70 -11.96
C GLY A 223 -5.31 -6.69 -13.04
N ILE A 224 -5.87 -5.54 -12.65
CA ILE A 224 -6.27 -4.48 -13.57
C ILE A 224 -5.05 -3.75 -14.15
N THR A 225 -4.16 -3.27 -13.29
CA THR A 225 -3.02 -2.44 -13.70
C THR A 225 -2.04 -3.24 -14.53
N MET A 226 -1.70 -4.46 -14.12
CA MET A 226 -0.60 -5.20 -14.72
C MET A 226 -0.98 -6.11 -15.89
N GLU A 227 -2.27 -6.45 -16.07
CA GLU A 227 -2.70 -7.32 -17.17
C GLU A 227 -2.28 -6.81 -18.55
N GLY A 228 -2.49 -5.50 -18.81
CA GLY A 228 -2.13 -4.87 -20.07
C GLY A 228 -0.62 -4.86 -20.30
N TYR A 229 0.16 -4.58 -19.24
CA TYR A 229 1.63 -4.66 -19.32
C TYR A 229 2.11 -6.09 -19.57
N GLU A 230 1.52 -7.08 -18.91
CA GLU A 230 1.84 -8.50 -19.13
C GLU A 230 1.53 -8.94 -20.56
N LYS A 231 0.37 -8.56 -21.09
CA LYS A 231 -0.03 -8.84 -22.47
C LYS A 231 0.89 -8.20 -23.48
N THR A 232 1.31 -6.94 -23.22
CA THR A 232 2.12 -6.15 -24.16
C THR A 232 3.59 -6.55 -24.15
N PHE A 233 4.16 -6.80 -22.98
CA PHE A 233 5.61 -6.97 -22.80
C PHE A 233 6.05 -8.38 -22.43
N GLY A 234 5.18 -9.18 -21.83
CA GLY A 234 5.44 -10.59 -21.51
C GLY A 234 6.76 -10.80 -20.77
N LYS A 235 7.72 -11.43 -21.45
CA LYS A 235 9.05 -11.75 -20.88
C LYS A 235 9.98 -10.54 -20.73
N GLU A 236 9.62 -9.37 -21.24
CA GLU A 236 10.40 -8.14 -21.09
C GLU A 236 10.18 -7.47 -19.72
N LEU A 237 9.12 -7.85 -18.98
CA LEU A 237 8.95 -7.45 -17.58
C LEU A 237 10.09 -8.04 -16.74
N GLY A 238 10.76 -7.19 -15.98
CA GLY A 238 11.98 -7.47 -15.25
C GLY A 238 13.26 -7.24 -16.09
N PRO A 239 13.51 -7.95 -17.19
CA PRO A 239 14.71 -7.75 -17.99
C PRO A 239 14.80 -6.38 -18.67
N VAL A 240 13.72 -5.84 -19.19
CA VAL A 240 13.66 -4.54 -19.91
C VAL A 240 12.96 -3.49 -19.07
N ILE A 241 11.70 -3.73 -18.69
CA ILE A 241 10.96 -2.89 -17.76
C ILE A 241 11.38 -3.31 -16.36
N LYS A 242 12.28 -2.53 -15.76
CA LYS A 242 12.99 -2.91 -14.53
C LYS A 242 12.12 -3.02 -13.30
N GLY A 243 11.04 -2.25 -13.26
CA GLY A 243 10.19 -2.24 -12.07
C GLY A 243 9.05 -1.25 -12.19
N LEU A 244 8.35 -1.11 -11.06
CA LEU A 244 7.24 -0.21 -10.91
C LEU A 244 7.40 0.68 -9.66
N PHE A 245 6.75 1.84 -9.70
CA PHE A 245 6.69 2.82 -8.64
C PHE A 245 5.27 2.90 -8.11
N SER A 246 5.11 2.75 -6.79
CA SER A 246 3.87 3.04 -6.06
C SER A 246 4.00 4.35 -5.30
N ASP A 247 2.98 5.21 -5.43
CA ASP A 247 2.97 6.56 -4.89
C ASP A 247 1.99 6.65 -3.72
N GLU A 248 2.50 6.90 -2.53
CA GLU A 248 1.77 7.19 -1.29
C GLU A 248 0.60 6.25 -0.95
N PRO A 249 0.65 4.91 -1.20
CA PRO A 249 -0.44 4.06 -0.73
C PRO A 249 -0.64 4.27 0.78
N CYS A 250 -1.88 4.47 1.19
CA CYS A 250 -2.19 4.87 2.57
C CYS A 250 -3.54 4.31 3.03
N ILE A 251 -3.76 4.36 4.33
CA ILE A 251 -4.96 3.84 5.00
C ILE A 251 -5.61 4.90 5.90
N PRO A 252 -5.88 6.13 5.42
CA PRO A 252 -6.43 7.18 6.27
C PRO A 252 -7.80 6.79 6.84
N SER A 253 -8.21 7.41 7.94
CA SER A 253 -9.60 7.37 8.36
C SER A 253 -10.45 8.31 7.51
N SER A 254 -11.67 7.90 7.16
CA SER A 254 -12.65 8.81 6.54
C SER A 254 -13.33 9.74 7.56
N GLY A 255 -12.99 9.60 8.83
CA GLY A 255 -13.49 10.37 9.97
C GLY A 255 -13.50 9.54 11.24
N GLY A 256 -13.03 10.13 12.34
CA GLY A 256 -12.89 9.44 13.61
C GLY A 256 -11.82 8.35 13.61
N VAL A 257 -12.11 7.22 14.20
CA VAL A 257 -11.17 6.08 14.31
C VAL A 257 -11.13 5.32 12.98
N ARG A 258 -9.93 4.98 12.49
CA ARG A 258 -9.80 4.13 11.29
C ARG A 258 -10.46 2.77 11.52
N TRP A 259 -11.29 2.37 10.57
CA TRP A 259 -12.02 1.11 10.61
C TRP A 259 -12.11 0.46 9.24
N THR A 260 -12.23 -0.84 9.20
CA THR A 260 -12.50 -1.67 8.01
C THR A 260 -13.36 -2.88 8.45
N PRO A 261 -14.13 -3.52 7.57
CA PRO A 261 -15.17 -4.48 7.96
C PRO A 261 -14.76 -5.59 8.91
N ASP A 262 -13.59 -6.18 8.74
CA ASP A 262 -13.13 -7.30 9.55
C ASP A 262 -12.10 -6.94 10.64
N LEU A 263 -11.86 -5.65 10.87
CA LEU A 263 -10.88 -5.17 11.84
C LEU A 263 -11.09 -5.78 13.25
N PHE A 264 -12.34 -5.85 13.71
CA PHE A 264 -12.64 -6.36 15.05
C PHE A 264 -12.32 -7.86 15.18
N ASP A 265 -12.56 -8.63 14.14
CA ASP A 265 -12.27 -10.06 14.13
C ASP A 265 -10.77 -10.35 14.03
N VAL A 266 -10.05 -9.61 13.15
CA VAL A 266 -8.58 -9.66 13.05
C VAL A 266 -7.95 -9.32 14.40
N PHE A 267 -8.38 -8.21 15.00
CA PHE A 267 -7.89 -7.76 16.31
C PHE A 267 -8.12 -8.81 17.39
N ARG A 268 -9.37 -9.33 17.49
CA ARG A 268 -9.71 -10.35 18.49
C ARG A 268 -8.88 -11.63 18.32
N LYS A 269 -8.67 -12.05 17.08
CA LYS A 269 -7.82 -13.22 16.75
C LYS A 269 -6.39 -13.00 17.20
N GLN A 270 -5.84 -11.79 16.99
CA GLN A 270 -4.46 -11.47 17.30
C GLN A 270 -4.21 -11.27 18.79
N TRP A 271 -5.11 -10.60 19.51
CA TRP A 271 -4.88 -10.12 20.87
C TRP A 271 -5.73 -10.82 21.94
N GLY A 272 -6.75 -11.58 21.56
CA GLY A 272 -7.59 -12.37 22.49
C GLY A 272 -8.62 -11.56 23.27
N TYR A 273 -8.88 -10.30 22.89
CA TYR A 273 -9.93 -9.48 23.51
C TYR A 273 -10.67 -8.63 22.46
N ASP A 274 -11.79 -8.04 22.85
CA ASP A 274 -12.68 -7.33 21.95
C ASP A 274 -12.30 -5.85 21.79
N LEU A 275 -12.00 -5.43 20.55
CA LEU A 275 -11.74 -4.03 20.24
C LEU A 275 -13.01 -3.19 20.29
N ALA A 276 -14.18 -3.72 19.88
CA ALA A 276 -15.42 -2.94 19.83
C ALA A 276 -15.75 -2.31 21.18
N THR A 277 -15.71 -3.09 22.26
CA THR A 277 -15.91 -2.59 23.63
C THR A 277 -14.71 -1.80 24.17
N SER A 278 -13.58 -1.84 23.52
CA SER A 278 -12.35 -1.10 23.87
C SER A 278 -12.15 0.18 23.05
N LEU A 279 -12.97 0.44 22.02
CA LEU A 279 -12.84 1.61 21.14
C LEU A 279 -12.72 2.95 21.88
N PRO A 280 -13.49 3.22 22.96
CA PRO A 280 -13.33 4.47 23.68
C PRO A 280 -11.94 4.71 24.26
N LEU A 281 -11.15 3.66 24.51
CA LEU A 281 -9.77 3.77 25.01
C LEU A 281 -8.79 4.30 23.97
N LEU A 282 -9.20 4.37 22.70
CA LEU A 282 -8.41 5.04 21.66
C LEU A 282 -8.39 6.57 21.85
N SER A 283 -9.42 7.15 22.49
CA SER A 283 -9.51 8.57 22.82
C SER A 283 -9.40 8.86 24.32
N GLU A 284 -9.91 7.96 25.17
CA GLU A 284 -9.86 8.09 26.63
C GLU A 284 -8.53 7.61 27.21
N GLN A 285 -8.06 8.28 28.27
CA GLN A 285 -6.84 7.87 28.98
C GLN A 285 -7.19 7.15 30.29
N THR A 286 -8.02 6.10 30.22
CA THR A 286 -8.48 5.31 31.35
C THR A 286 -8.15 3.83 31.19
N GLY A 287 -7.98 3.10 32.27
CA GLY A 287 -7.68 1.67 32.23
C GLY A 287 -6.39 1.38 31.41
N ASP A 288 -6.45 0.35 30.60
CA ASP A 288 -5.29 -0.14 29.84
C ASP A 288 -5.17 0.50 28.42
N TRP A 289 -5.49 1.79 28.31
CA TRP A 289 -5.56 2.52 27.07
C TRP A 289 -4.28 2.46 26.22
N LYS A 290 -3.11 2.44 26.86
CA LYS A 290 -1.82 2.38 26.14
C LYS A 290 -1.67 1.08 25.37
N ARG A 291 -2.02 -0.05 26.01
CA ARG A 291 -2.01 -1.36 25.36
C ARG A 291 -3.03 -1.42 24.22
N VAL A 292 -4.24 -0.89 24.44
CA VAL A 292 -5.28 -0.90 23.41
C VAL A 292 -4.83 -0.10 22.17
N ARG A 293 -4.27 1.10 22.36
CA ARG A 293 -3.75 1.93 21.26
C ARG A 293 -2.61 1.26 20.53
N HIS A 294 -1.65 0.71 21.28
CA HIS A 294 -0.53 -0.04 20.66
C HIS A 294 -1.07 -1.21 19.82
N ASN A 295 -1.91 -2.05 20.40
CA ASN A 295 -2.44 -3.23 19.72
C ASN A 295 -3.31 -2.84 18.50
N TYR A 296 -4.04 -1.75 18.58
CA TYR A 296 -4.83 -1.22 17.47
C TYR A 296 -3.93 -0.78 16.29
N LEU A 297 -2.92 0.04 16.55
CA LEU A 297 -1.99 0.49 15.51
C LEU A 297 -1.18 -0.66 14.92
N GLU A 298 -0.74 -1.59 15.75
CA GLU A 298 -0.04 -2.81 15.30
C GLU A 298 -0.94 -3.67 14.41
N THR A 299 -2.25 -3.78 14.74
CA THR A 299 -3.19 -4.52 13.89
C THR A 299 -3.34 -3.85 12.53
N LEU A 300 -3.51 -2.52 12.47
CA LEU A 300 -3.61 -1.80 11.20
C LEU A 300 -2.33 -1.96 10.36
N THR A 301 -1.16 -1.83 10.99
CA THR A 301 0.13 -2.02 10.32
C THR A 301 0.24 -3.43 9.74
N GLN A 302 -0.07 -4.46 10.54
CA GLN A 302 0.02 -5.84 10.09
C GLN A 302 -0.98 -6.15 8.96
N MET A 303 -2.22 -5.63 9.05
CA MET A 303 -3.20 -5.76 7.97
C MET A 303 -2.71 -5.09 6.69
N PHE A 304 -2.10 -3.91 6.78
CA PHE A 304 -1.57 -3.19 5.63
C PHE A 304 -0.37 -3.92 5.00
N VAL A 305 0.55 -4.44 5.83
CA VAL A 305 1.64 -5.31 5.37
C VAL A 305 1.09 -6.53 4.64
N ASP A 306 0.13 -7.24 5.23
CA ASP A 306 -0.38 -8.49 4.69
C ASP A 306 -1.20 -8.30 3.40
N ARG A 307 -1.96 -7.18 3.32
CA ARG A 307 -2.93 -6.94 2.25
C ARG A 307 -2.44 -6.02 1.13
N TRP A 308 -1.35 -5.28 1.37
CA TRP A 308 -0.74 -4.43 0.34
C TRP A 308 0.72 -4.82 0.08
N ALA A 309 1.60 -4.68 1.08
CA ALA A 309 3.03 -4.80 0.84
C ALA A 309 3.46 -6.19 0.35
N LYS A 310 2.96 -7.26 1.00
CA LYS A 310 3.30 -8.64 0.62
C LYS A 310 2.80 -9.02 -0.78
N PRO A 311 1.55 -8.76 -1.19
CA PRO A 311 1.08 -9.03 -2.54
C PRO A 311 1.88 -8.28 -3.61
N MET A 312 2.17 -6.99 -3.40
CA MET A 312 2.97 -6.18 -4.31
C MET A 312 4.40 -6.72 -4.46
N SER A 313 5.07 -6.97 -3.33
CA SER A 313 6.41 -7.57 -3.30
C SER A 313 6.45 -8.93 -4.01
N ALA A 314 5.52 -9.83 -3.67
CA ALA A 314 5.45 -11.15 -4.27
C ALA A 314 5.17 -11.10 -5.79
N TYR A 315 4.39 -10.13 -6.25
CA TYR A 315 4.17 -9.91 -7.68
C TYR A 315 5.49 -9.53 -8.37
N CYS A 316 6.20 -8.54 -7.85
CA CYS A 316 7.46 -8.07 -8.41
C CYS A 316 8.55 -9.15 -8.40
N ASP A 317 8.67 -9.90 -7.30
CA ASP A 317 9.60 -11.05 -7.22
C ASP A 317 9.33 -12.09 -8.30
N ARG A 318 8.05 -12.47 -8.51
CA ARG A 318 7.69 -13.45 -9.56
C ARG A 318 8.03 -12.98 -10.97
N LYS A 319 8.01 -11.66 -11.22
CA LYS A 319 8.33 -11.06 -12.53
C LYS A 319 9.80 -10.67 -12.67
N GLY A 320 10.59 -10.76 -11.59
CA GLY A 320 11.97 -10.26 -11.56
C GLY A 320 12.06 -8.75 -11.68
N MET A 321 11.02 -8.04 -11.21
CA MET A 321 10.90 -6.59 -11.20
C MET A 321 11.32 -6.01 -9.86
N LEU A 322 11.71 -4.75 -9.85
CA LEU A 322 11.95 -3.96 -8.66
C LEU A 322 10.68 -3.17 -8.31
N TRP A 323 10.20 -3.33 -7.11
CA TRP A 323 9.17 -2.46 -6.57
C TRP A 323 9.81 -1.32 -5.79
N THR A 324 9.52 -0.10 -6.20
CA THR A 324 9.98 1.14 -5.57
C THR A 324 8.81 2.06 -5.27
N GLY A 325 9.07 3.18 -4.62
CA GLY A 325 8.08 4.15 -4.22
C GLY A 325 8.14 4.45 -2.73
N HIS A 326 7.17 5.18 -2.25
CA HIS A 326 7.10 5.63 -0.86
C HIS A 326 5.67 5.56 -0.33
N TYR A 327 5.54 5.67 0.99
CA TYR A 327 4.27 5.72 1.71
C TYR A 327 3.99 7.15 2.17
N TRP A 328 2.74 7.44 2.52
CA TRP A 328 2.33 8.72 3.08
C TRP A 328 3.18 9.08 4.31
N GLU A 329 3.90 10.20 4.27
CA GLU A 329 4.87 10.60 5.29
C GLU A 329 4.50 11.89 6.02
N HIS A 330 3.38 12.54 5.64
CA HIS A 330 3.04 13.88 6.13
C HIS A 330 2.48 13.93 7.55
N ASP A 331 2.06 12.80 8.12
CA ASP A 331 1.38 12.77 9.42
C ASP A 331 2.29 12.46 10.59
N TRP A 332 3.60 12.43 10.35
CA TRP A 332 4.52 12.18 11.44
C TRP A 332 4.34 13.22 12.58
N PRO A 333 4.25 12.82 13.86
CA PRO A 333 4.48 11.47 14.41
C PRO A 333 3.23 10.57 14.48
N SER A 334 2.11 10.91 13.84
CA SER A 334 0.93 10.04 13.77
C SER A 334 1.17 8.86 12.82
N MET A 335 0.60 7.70 13.15
CA MET A 335 0.73 6.46 12.37
C MET A 335 -0.63 5.97 11.85
N ASP A 336 -1.67 6.78 11.94
CA ASP A 336 -3.04 6.36 11.65
C ASP A 336 -3.39 6.38 10.14
N GLN A 337 -2.54 6.93 9.29
CA GLN A 337 -2.72 6.92 7.84
C GLN A 337 -1.83 5.93 7.09
N GLY A 338 -0.67 5.58 7.62
CA GLY A 338 0.31 4.71 6.98
C GLY A 338 0.75 3.51 7.82
N GLY A 339 0.41 3.50 9.10
CA GLY A 339 1.01 2.55 10.03
C GLY A 339 2.51 2.78 10.20
N ASP A 340 3.29 1.69 10.36
CA ASP A 340 4.75 1.74 10.42
C ASP A 340 5.34 1.67 9.01
N ASN A 341 5.72 2.81 8.45
CA ASN A 341 6.33 2.88 7.11
C ASN A 341 7.63 2.06 7.01
N MET A 342 8.40 1.94 8.09
CA MET A 342 9.63 1.14 8.07
C MET A 342 9.33 -0.36 7.95
N ALA A 343 8.26 -0.84 8.60
CA ALA A 343 7.79 -2.22 8.43
C ALA A 343 7.32 -2.48 6.99
N MET A 344 6.70 -1.48 6.34
CA MET A 344 6.26 -1.55 4.95
C MET A 344 7.46 -1.62 3.98
N TYR A 345 8.50 -0.80 4.19
CA TYR A 345 9.70 -0.77 3.35
C TYR A 345 10.52 -2.07 3.37
N ALA A 346 10.34 -2.92 4.38
CA ALA A 346 10.96 -4.25 4.41
C ALA A 346 10.54 -5.15 3.22
N TRP A 347 9.44 -4.81 2.55
CA TRP A 347 8.89 -5.56 1.40
C TRP A 347 9.26 -4.97 0.05
N HIS A 348 9.83 -3.76 -0.01
CA HIS A 348 10.30 -3.15 -1.24
C HIS A 348 11.64 -3.71 -1.66
N GLN A 349 11.83 -4.02 -2.95
CA GLN A 349 13.13 -4.35 -3.50
C GLN A 349 14.03 -3.10 -3.59
N MET A 350 13.42 -1.91 -3.72
CA MET A 350 14.11 -0.62 -3.78
C MET A 350 13.30 0.44 -3.01
N PRO A 351 13.41 0.51 -1.68
CA PRO A 351 12.72 1.53 -0.88
C PRO A 351 13.11 2.95 -1.29
N ALA A 352 12.16 3.88 -1.22
CA ALA A 352 12.38 5.29 -1.50
C ALA A 352 11.65 6.17 -0.47
N ILE A 353 11.94 7.47 -0.50
CA ILE A 353 11.26 8.49 0.31
C ILE A 353 10.88 9.65 -0.61
N ASP A 354 9.81 10.35 -0.30
CA ASP A 354 9.53 11.65 -0.86
C ASP A 354 10.23 12.74 -0.05
N MET A 355 10.73 13.76 -0.73
CA MET A 355 11.35 14.93 -0.12
C MET A 355 10.64 16.17 -0.65
N LEU A 356 9.53 16.53 0.01
CA LEU A 356 8.72 17.68 -0.36
C LEU A 356 9.36 19.00 0.03
N PHE A 357 8.71 20.09 -0.34
CA PHE A 357 9.15 21.47 -0.12
C PHE A 357 9.68 21.71 1.30
N ASN A 358 10.92 22.19 1.41
CA ASN A 358 11.58 22.54 2.67
C ASN A 358 11.75 21.39 3.68
N GLN A 359 11.62 20.15 3.27
CA GLN A 359 11.90 18.98 4.12
C GLN A 359 13.39 18.65 4.20
N TYR A 360 14.18 19.20 3.31
CA TYR A 360 15.63 19.09 3.33
C TYR A 360 16.26 20.36 3.91
N ASN A 361 17.15 20.21 4.88
CA ASN A 361 17.94 21.28 5.47
C ASN A 361 19.41 20.88 5.43
N ASP A 362 20.26 21.77 4.93
CA ASP A 362 21.70 21.56 4.79
C ASP A 362 22.49 21.81 6.08
N ASP A 363 21.81 22.25 7.17
CA ASP A 363 22.45 22.67 8.43
C ASP A 363 22.91 21.50 9.31
#